data_b08491e5ca3fdc78e0fdd8fba07f1fd9
#
_entry.id   b08491e5ca3fdc78e0fdd8fba07f1fd9
#
_cell.length_a   1.000
_cell.length_b   1.000
_cell.length_c   1.000
_cell.angle_alpha   90.00
_cell.angle_beta   90.00
_cell.angle_gamma   90.00
#
_symmetry.space_group_name_H-M   'P 1'
#
loop_
_entity.id
_entity.type
_entity.pdbx_description
1 polymer ?
#
loop_
_entity_poly.entity_id
_entity_poly.type
_entity_poly.pdbx_seq_one_letter_code
_entity_poly.pdbx_strand_id
1 'polypeptide(L)'
;MKKKRGLFVILAGVVLLCVLIVCYVALLKVNSSEEKTTEEETAQEEAAAIASDDISTLTFEAGDQTLTFQKGEDSWTLEGQEDFPVDASKVDSAVSYLASIKADRTLTDVEDPGEYGLDDPVNVIEVVKTDGSTEKITIGDKNSSTGNTYICLNDDTSTVYTTGTDLGNAFSGGLYNYAESEDYPTITSSTISKIAVEKDSNSYTLTNNGKSSTGWYVEGSDKDKQEADSTQAGTLQSTVAGISFAGYYDYNCTDWAVYGLEKPKMTLTVDYTEEVEADSTDDTESDSEANTDDTEDSSETTTQAVDKELVLYVGNVNETDGNYYVRLGDSSELHGISQASLDTLLNGKAFDYWKTSIDSMTISDLDHLDVTYQGTTYTLKRVVTEEKVEKDESKDTDADADADSEDADEEETKTVTTYYVNDQEADSDAFNAFYRAAAGMTC
;
A
#
# COMPACT_ATOMS: atom_id res chain seq x y z
N MET A 1 -54.71 -39.91 -26.03
CA MET A 1 -55.00 -39.90 -24.57
C MET A 1 -53.74 -39.75 -23.67
N LYS A 2 -52.51 -39.58 -24.20
CA LYS A 2 -51.29 -39.48 -23.38
C LYS A 2 -50.96 -38.05 -22.90
N LYS A 3 -51.48 -36.96 -23.50
CA LYS A 3 -51.19 -35.57 -23.10
C LYS A 3 -51.92 -35.10 -21.84
N LYS A 4 -53.04 -35.72 -21.45
CA LYS A 4 -53.81 -35.29 -20.26
C LYS A 4 -53.24 -35.87 -18.94
N ARG A 5 -52.47 -36.98 -19.00
CA ARG A 5 -51.83 -37.55 -17.76
C ARG A 5 -50.66 -36.73 -17.27
N GLY A 6 -49.85 -36.13 -18.14
CA GLY A 6 -48.73 -35.28 -17.76
C GLY A 6 -49.15 -33.98 -17.07
N LEU A 7 -50.23 -33.38 -17.57
CA LEU A 7 -50.77 -32.14 -16.99
C LEU A 7 -51.34 -32.39 -15.57
N PHE A 8 -51.95 -33.58 -15.32
CA PHE A 8 -52.49 -33.94 -14.02
C PHE A 8 -51.36 -34.19 -12.99
N VAL A 9 -50.23 -34.74 -13.41
CA VAL A 9 -49.08 -34.97 -12.54
C VAL A 9 -48.41 -33.66 -12.16
N ILE A 10 -48.30 -32.71 -13.11
CA ILE A 10 -47.76 -31.38 -12.82
C ILE A 10 -48.69 -30.59 -11.89
N LEU A 11 -50.02 -30.69 -12.12
CA LEU A 11 -51.01 -30.02 -11.25
C LEU A 11 -50.98 -30.60 -9.82
N ALA A 12 -50.88 -31.94 -9.69
CA ALA A 12 -50.73 -32.60 -8.39
C ALA A 12 -49.43 -32.18 -7.68
N GLY A 13 -48.32 -32.01 -8.42
CA GLY A 13 -47.04 -31.56 -7.86
C GLY A 13 -47.12 -30.12 -7.35
N VAL A 14 -47.80 -29.22 -8.11
CA VAL A 14 -48.02 -27.83 -7.68
C VAL A 14 -48.90 -27.77 -6.43
N VAL A 15 -50.00 -28.53 -6.39
CA VAL A 15 -50.87 -28.59 -5.21
C VAL A 15 -50.11 -29.11 -3.99
N LEU A 16 -49.27 -30.15 -4.15
CA LEU A 16 -48.41 -30.67 -3.06
C LEU A 16 -47.42 -29.59 -2.58
N LEU A 17 -46.81 -28.86 -3.49
CA LEU A 17 -45.86 -27.76 -3.15
C LEU A 17 -46.60 -26.65 -2.39
N CYS A 18 -47.81 -26.27 -2.82
CA CYS A 18 -48.61 -25.26 -2.12
C CYS A 18 -48.98 -25.72 -0.70
N VAL A 19 -49.33 -27.02 -0.53
CA VAL A 19 -49.61 -27.58 0.81
C VAL A 19 -48.36 -27.56 1.68
N LEU A 20 -47.18 -27.92 1.16
CA LEU A 20 -45.93 -27.85 1.89
C LEU A 20 -45.57 -26.42 2.30
N ILE A 21 -45.76 -25.42 1.43
CA ILE A 21 -45.57 -24.00 1.74
C ILE A 21 -46.54 -23.53 2.84
N VAL A 22 -47.79 -23.95 2.78
CA VAL A 22 -48.79 -23.60 3.82
C VAL A 22 -48.46 -24.26 5.14
N CYS A 23 -48.02 -25.53 5.13
CA CYS A 23 -47.53 -26.21 6.33
C CYS A 23 -46.29 -25.58 6.90
N TYR A 24 -45.35 -25.18 6.04
CA TYR A 24 -44.13 -24.46 6.45
C TYR A 24 -44.43 -23.09 7.08
N VAL A 25 -45.32 -22.30 6.45
CA VAL A 25 -45.79 -21.01 6.99
C VAL A 25 -46.58 -21.22 8.30
N ALA A 26 -47.37 -22.29 8.39
CA ALA A 26 -48.09 -22.63 9.63
C ALA A 26 -47.12 -23.07 10.77
N LEU A 27 -46.09 -23.82 10.43
CA LEU A 27 -45.03 -24.20 11.38
C LEU A 27 -44.22 -22.95 11.83
N LEU A 28 -43.89 -22.04 10.92
CA LEU A 28 -43.28 -20.79 11.29
C LEU A 28 -44.18 -19.92 12.19
N LYS A 29 -45.50 -19.91 11.95
CA LYS A 29 -46.46 -19.22 12.83
C LYS A 29 -46.66 -19.88 14.17
N VAL A 30 -46.63 -21.21 14.26
CA VAL A 30 -46.75 -21.95 15.54
C VAL A 30 -45.46 -21.74 16.34
N ASN A 31 -44.29 -21.79 15.69
CA ASN A 31 -43.04 -21.53 16.34
C ASN A 31 -42.85 -20.03 16.74
N SER A 32 -43.56 -19.11 16.08
CA SER A 32 -43.59 -17.68 16.46
C SER A 32 -44.68 -17.35 17.47
N SER A 33 -45.50 -18.31 17.88
CA SER A 33 -46.59 -18.09 18.84
C SER A 33 -46.28 -18.53 20.28
N GLU A 34 -45.15 -19.17 20.51
CA GLU A 34 -44.68 -19.54 21.85
C GLU A 34 -43.47 -18.71 22.34
N GLU A 35 -42.94 -17.80 21.53
CA GLU A 35 -42.07 -16.75 22.02
C GLU A 35 -42.72 -15.37 21.82
N LYS A 36 -43.71 -15.04 22.63
CA LYS A 36 -43.79 -13.71 23.20
C LYS A 36 -42.71 -13.62 24.26
N THR A 37 -41.49 -13.79 23.87
CA THR A 37 -40.42 -13.03 24.47
C THR A 37 -40.70 -11.62 24.05
N THR A 38 -41.19 -10.79 24.91
CA THR A 38 -40.87 -9.38 24.95
C THR A 38 -39.43 -9.28 24.52
N GLU A 39 -39.12 -8.68 23.37
CA GLU A 39 -37.87 -7.96 23.20
C GLU A 39 -37.97 -6.81 24.23
N GLU A 40 -37.78 -7.12 25.51
CA GLU A 40 -36.95 -6.28 26.31
C GLU A 40 -35.63 -6.26 25.54
N GLU A 41 -35.27 -5.10 24.96
CA GLU A 41 -33.88 -4.69 24.89
C GLU A 41 -33.38 -4.94 26.31
N THR A 42 -32.84 -6.12 26.57
CA THR A 42 -32.00 -6.37 27.73
C THR A 42 -30.83 -5.46 27.46
N ALA A 43 -30.86 -4.28 28.09
CA ALA A 43 -29.70 -3.43 28.20
C ALA A 43 -28.60 -4.39 28.64
N GLN A 44 -27.60 -4.60 27.75
CA GLN A 44 -26.45 -5.43 28.08
C GLN A 44 -25.94 -4.94 29.42
N GLU A 45 -25.86 -5.83 30.39
CA GLU A 45 -25.37 -5.49 31.71
C GLU A 45 -23.92 -5.01 31.56
N GLU A 46 -23.58 -3.88 32.16
CA GLU A 46 -22.22 -3.36 32.17
C GLU A 46 -21.43 -4.16 33.21
N ALA A 47 -20.44 -4.95 32.74
CA ALA A 47 -19.58 -5.71 33.64
C ALA A 47 -18.64 -4.77 34.41
N ALA A 48 -18.02 -3.82 33.70
CA ALA A 48 -17.18 -2.80 34.30
C ALA A 48 -17.21 -1.52 33.44
N ALA A 49 -17.04 -0.36 34.09
CA ALA A 49 -16.85 0.95 33.44
C ALA A 49 -15.78 1.72 34.19
N ILE A 50 -14.67 1.99 33.49
CA ILE A 50 -13.55 2.74 34.04
C ILE A 50 -13.30 3.95 33.14
N ALA A 51 -13.72 5.12 33.60
CA ALA A 51 -13.50 6.34 32.82
C ALA A 51 -12.01 6.67 32.75
N SER A 52 -11.54 7.07 31.58
CA SER A 52 -10.13 7.40 31.34
C SER A 52 -9.58 8.45 32.32
N ASP A 53 -10.42 9.42 32.69
CA ASP A 53 -10.02 10.49 33.61
C ASP A 53 -9.86 10.02 35.07
N ASP A 54 -10.44 8.88 35.41
CA ASP A 54 -10.33 8.28 36.74
C ASP A 54 -9.05 7.44 36.89
N ILE A 55 -8.32 7.14 35.83
CA ILE A 55 -7.13 6.28 35.83
C ILE A 55 -5.90 7.10 36.26
N SER A 56 -5.18 6.61 37.27
CA SER A 56 -3.86 7.12 37.65
C SER A 56 -2.72 6.17 37.20
N THR A 57 -2.98 4.86 37.26
CA THR A 57 -1.98 3.85 36.83
C THR A 57 -2.66 2.73 36.06
N LEU A 58 -2.03 2.27 35.02
CA LEU A 58 -2.47 1.15 34.18
C LEU A 58 -1.33 0.13 34.11
N THR A 59 -1.60 -1.11 34.53
CA THR A 59 -0.64 -2.21 34.48
C THR A 59 -1.23 -3.38 33.69
N PHE A 60 -0.45 -3.99 32.80
CA PHE A 60 -0.84 -5.18 32.06
C PHE A 60 0.37 -5.95 31.55
N GLU A 61 0.16 -7.19 31.11
CA GLU A 61 1.20 -8.03 30.50
C GLU A 61 1.34 -7.71 29.00
N ALA A 62 2.55 -7.47 28.54
CA ALA A 62 2.87 -7.16 27.14
C ALA A 62 4.04 -8.06 26.66
N GLY A 63 3.71 -9.17 26.04
CA GLY A 63 4.68 -10.22 25.71
C GLY A 63 5.24 -10.85 27.00
N ASP A 64 6.58 -10.81 27.16
CA ASP A 64 7.26 -11.36 28.34
C ASP A 64 7.48 -10.30 29.45
N GLN A 65 6.84 -9.12 29.36
CA GLN A 65 7.05 -8.00 30.26
C GLN A 65 5.73 -7.49 30.85
N THR A 66 5.77 -7.09 32.12
CA THR A 66 4.69 -6.30 32.72
C THR A 66 4.98 -4.82 32.48
N LEU A 67 4.05 -4.12 31.85
CA LEU A 67 4.12 -2.69 31.64
C LEU A 67 3.24 -1.97 32.64
N THR A 68 3.79 -0.95 33.29
CA THR A 68 3.07 -0.07 34.22
C THR A 68 3.18 1.36 33.73
N PHE A 69 2.08 1.91 33.22
CA PHE A 69 1.98 3.29 32.79
C PHE A 69 1.39 4.15 33.92
N GLN A 70 2.01 5.29 34.20
CA GLN A 70 1.55 6.28 35.16
C GLN A 70 1.04 7.52 34.40
N LYS A 71 -0.20 7.93 34.69
CA LYS A 71 -0.81 9.11 34.06
C LYS A 71 -0.32 10.36 34.77
N GLY A 72 0.36 11.23 34.02
CA GLY A 72 0.72 12.59 34.48
C GLY A 72 -0.38 13.60 34.16
N GLU A 73 -0.05 14.90 34.26
CA GLU A 73 -0.99 15.98 33.92
C GLU A 73 -1.26 16.04 32.44
N ASP A 74 -0.21 15.88 31.59
CA ASP A 74 -0.29 16.07 30.14
C ASP A 74 0.07 14.79 29.33
N SER A 75 0.65 13.76 29.98
CA SER A 75 1.14 12.57 29.27
C SER A 75 1.21 11.34 30.18
N TRP A 76 1.46 10.19 29.56
CA TRP A 76 1.79 8.94 30.24
C TRP A 76 3.30 8.76 30.35
N THR A 77 3.76 8.12 31.42
CA THR A 77 5.14 7.70 31.62
C THR A 77 5.20 6.21 31.94
N LEU A 78 6.27 5.53 31.55
CA LEU A 78 6.51 4.13 31.87
C LEU A 78 7.28 4.01 33.18
N GLU A 79 6.77 3.27 34.15
CA GLU A 79 7.44 3.07 35.43
C GLU A 79 8.78 2.40 35.27
N GLY A 80 9.83 2.99 35.86
CA GLY A 80 11.22 2.46 35.80
C GLY A 80 11.94 2.76 34.49
N GLN A 81 11.32 3.44 33.52
CA GLN A 81 11.90 3.90 32.28
C GLN A 81 11.38 5.29 31.92
N GLU A 82 11.74 6.29 32.71
CA GLU A 82 11.19 7.65 32.58
C GLU A 82 11.59 8.34 31.26
N ASP A 83 12.68 7.88 30.64
CA ASP A 83 13.16 8.39 29.33
C ASP A 83 12.50 7.66 28.13
N PHE A 84 11.66 6.65 28.39
CA PHE A 84 10.96 5.93 27.31
C PHE A 84 9.92 6.84 26.64
N PRO A 85 9.93 6.98 25.33
CA PRO A 85 9.03 7.88 24.60
C PRO A 85 7.62 7.27 24.49
N VAL A 86 6.80 7.43 25.53
CA VAL A 86 5.44 6.90 25.54
C VAL A 86 4.56 7.69 24.58
N ASP A 87 3.95 7.00 23.63
CA ASP A 87 2.86 7.53 22.80
C ASP A 87 1.55 7.53 23.60
N ALA A 88 1.22 8.68 24.13
CA ALA A 88 0.01 8.87 24.94
C ALA A 88 -1.25 8.43 24.19
N SER A 89 -1.33 8.66 22.89
CA SER A 89 -2.50 8.32 22.07
C SER A 89 -2.73 6.81 21.97
N LYS A 90 -1.66 6.04 21.95
CA LYS A 90 -1.73 4.57 21.93
C LYS A 90 -2.18 4.01 23.27
N VAL A 91 -1.67 4.58 24.37
CA VAL A 91 -2.11 4.21 25.72
C VAL A 91 -3.58 4.61 25.94
N ASP A 92 -3.98 5.82 25.55
CA ASP A 92 -5.36 6.29 25.66
C ASP A 92 -6.31 5.45 24.78
N SER A 93 -5.85 5.00 23.61
CA SER A 93 -6.60 4.09 22.76
C SER A 93 -6.88 2.76 23.47
N ALA A 94 -5.87 2.16 24.12
CA ALA A 94 -6.06 0.95 24.92
C ALA A 94 -7.00 1.19 26.11
N VAL A 95 -6.81 2.28 26.82
CA VAL A 95 -7.68 2.70 27.97
C VAL A 95 -9.12 2.85 27.52
N SER A 96 -9.40 3.34 26.32
CA SER A 96 -10.76 3.55 25.82
C SER A 96 -11.62 2.29 25.83
N TYR A 97 -11.02 1.10 25.71
CA TYR A 97 -11.72 -0.18 25.81
C TYR A 97 -12.23 -0.49 27.21
N LEU A 98 -11.68 0.16 28.26
CA LEU A 98 -12.08 0.00 29.64
C LEU A 98 -13.27 0.90 30.00
N ALA A 99 -13.58 1.90 29.20
CA ALA A 99 -14.63 2.87 29.48
C ALA A 99 -16.02 2.24 29.59
N SER A 100 -16.28 1.14 28.89
CA SER A 100 -17.53 0.39 28.99
C SER A 100 -17.30 -1.06 28.52
N ILE A 101 -17.16 -1.96 29.48
CA ILE A 101 -17.06 -3.40 29.23
C ILE A 101 -18.45 -4.02 29.43
N LYS A 102 -19.12 -4.35 28.35
CA LYS A 102 -20.46 -4.93 28.36
C LYS A 102 -20.41 -6.43 28.53
N ALA A 103 -21.21 -6.95 29.45
CA ALA A 103 -21.42 -8.39 29.57
C ALA A 103 -22.50 -8.84 28.59
N ASP A 104 -22.15 -9.76 27.70
CA ASP A 104 -23.13 -10.47 26.86
C ASP A 104 -23.82 -11.59 27.67
N ARG A 105 -23.09 -12.18 28.62
CA ARG A 105 -23.59 -13.17 29.57
C ARG A 105 -22.83 -13.07 30.87
N THR A 106 -23.53 -13.34 31.98
CA THR A 106 -22.98 -13.47 33.34
C THR A 106 -23.18 -14.91 33.80
N LEU A 107 -22.10 -15.55 34.21
CA LEU A 107 -22.09 -16.92 34.78
C LEU A 107 -21.80 -16.77 36.27
N THR A 108 -22.70 -17.25 37.10
CA THR A 108 -22.55 -17.23 38.57
C THR A 108 -22.31 -18.63 39.12
N ASP A 109 -21.78 -18.73 40.32
CA ASP A 109 -21.50 -19.97 41.02
C ASP A 109 -20.55 -20.89 40.20
N VAL A 110 -19.54 -20.27 39.53
CA VAL A 110 -18.52 -21.01 38.78
C VAL A 110 -17.63 -21.78 39.76
N GLU A 111 -17.58 -23.12 39.59
CA GLU A 111 -16.79 -24.00 40.47
C GLU A 111 -15.37 -24.21 39.93
N ASP A 112 -15.16 -24.17 38.60
CA ASP A 112 -13.88 -24.37 37.94
C ASP A 112 -13.58 -23.23 36.96
N PRO A 113 -12.85 -22.22 37.41
CA PRO A 113 -12.46 -21.08 36.55
C PRO A 113 -11.48 -21.46 35.43
N GLY A 114 -10.79 -22.60 35.56
CA GLY A 114 -9.88 -23.12 34.53
C GLY A 114 -10.61 -23.51 33.23
N GLU A 115 -11.92 -23.85 33.28
CA GLU A 115 -12.73 -24.08 32.07
C GLU A 115 -12.87 -22.85 31.19
N TYR A 116 -12.58 -21.67 31.73
CA TYR A 116 -12.68 -20.35 31.06
C TYR A 116 -11.30 -19.72 30.82
N GLY A 117 -10.19 -20.43 31.10
CA GLY A 117 -8.82 -19.95 30.97
C GLY A 117 -8.43 -18.91 32.02
N LEU A 118 -9.15 -18.84 33.16
CA LEU A 118 -8.88 -17.86 34.20
C LEU A 118 -7.80 -18.28 35.21
N ASP A 119 -7.38 -19.55 35.19
CA ASP A 119 -6.25 -20.08 35.97
C ASP A 119 -4.90 -19.83 35.32
N ASP A 120 -4.89 -19.68 33.96
CA ASP A 120 -3.74 -19.31 33.14
C ASP A 120 -4.18 -18.21 32.15
N PRO A 121 -4.42 -17.00 32.65
CA PRO A 121 -5.07 -15.94 31.87
C PRO A 121 -4.21 -15.45 30.70
N VAL A 122 -4.87 -15.06 29.61
CA VAL A 122 -4.23 -14.45 28.45
C VAL A 122 -3.58 -13.12 28.82
N ASN A 123 -4.23 -12.36 29.71
CA ASN A 123 -3.71 -11.09 30.25
C ASN A 123 -4.41 -10.74 31.56
N VAL A 124 -3.77 -9.92 32.36
CA VAL A 124 -4.33 -9.32 33.56
C VAL A 124 -4.13 -7.82 33.49
N ILE A 125 -5.22 -7.06 33.48
CA ILE A 125 -5.20 -5.62 33.49
C ILE A 125 -5.51 -5.13 34.89
N GLU A 126 -4.63 -4.32 35.46
CA GLU A 126 -4.85 -3.66 36.77
C GLU A 126 -4.87 -2.14 36.56
N VAL A 127 -5.91 -1.50 37.07
CA VAL A 127 -6.10 -0.06 37.03
C VAL A 127 -6.15 0.47 38.41
N VAL A 128 -5.26 1.41 38.76
CA VAL A 128 -5.39 2.21 39.98
C VAL A 128 -6.07 3.52 39.61
N LYS A 129 -7.14 3.83 40.29
CA LYS A 129 -7.89 5.07 40.08
C LYS A 129 -7.32 6.24 40.86
N THR A 130 -7.69 7.45 40.48
CA THR A 130 -7.28 8.70 41.13
C THR A 130 -7.74 8.81 42.59
N ASP A 131 -8.81 8.09 42.96
CA ASP A 131 -9.30 7.98 44.37
C ASP A 131 -8.55 6.91 45.18
N GLY A 132 -7.58 6.20 44.56
CA GLY A 132 -6.78 5.15 45.17
C GLY A 132 -7.44 3.78 45.17
N SER A 133 -8.64 3.62 44.61
CA SER A 133 -9.25 2.30 44.40
C SER A 133 -8.58 1.56 43.24
N THR A 134 -8.58 0.22 43.29
CA THR A 134 -8.01 -0.65 42.26
C THR A 134 -9.11 -1.48 41.63
N GLU A 135 -9.09 -1.55 40.33
CA GLU A 135 -9.90 -2.50 39.50
C GLU A 135 -8.97 -3.46 38.77
N LYS A 136 -9.35 -4.73 38.83
CA LYS A 136 -8.57 -5.79 38.15
C LYS A 136 -9.48 -6.54 37.20
N ILE A 137 -9.01 -6.73 35.98
CA ILE A 137 -9.71 -7.47 34.92
C ILE A 137 -8.79 -8.60 34.48
N THR A 138 -9.22 -9.83 34.76
CA THR A 138 -8.52 -11.05 34.31
C THR A 138 -9.16 -11.51 33.02
N ILE A 139 -8.37 -11.68 31.96
CA ILE A 139 -8.80 -12.07 30.62
C ILE A 139 -8.46 -13.54 30.41
N GLY A 140 -9.49 -14.38 30.30
CA GLY A 140 -9.37 -15.79 30.03
C GLY A 140 -9.47 -16.12 28.53
N ASP A 141 -9.95 -17.33 28.25
CA ASP A 141 -10.05 -17.86 26.89
C ASP A 141 -11.13 -17.17 26.05
N LYS A 142 -10.99 -17.31 24.74
CA LYS A 142 -12.00 -16.90 23.78
C LYS A 142 -12.98 -18.05 23.52
N ASN A 143 -14.27 -17.81 23.67
CA ASN A 143 -15.31 -18.76 23.32
C ASN A 143 -15.33 -19.03 21.82
N SER A 144 -15.02 -20.25 21.42
CA SER A 144 -14.90 -20.66 20.01
C SER A 144 -16.21 -20.58 19.22
N SER A 145 -17.36 -20.59 19.91
CA SER A 145 -18.68 -20.57 19.27
C SER A 145 -19.22 -19.15 19.06
N THR A 146 -18.98 -18.24 20.01
CA THR A 146 -19.49 -16.86 19.97
C THR A 146 -18.42 -15.85 19.57
N GLY A 147 -17.15 -16.18 19.76
CA GLY A 147 -16.03 -15.26 19.60
C GLY A 147 -15.82 -14.31 20.79
N ASN A 148 -16.68 -14.34 21.80
CA ASN A 148 -16.57 -13.54 23.00
C ASN A 148 -15.45 -14.05 23.92
N THR A 149 -14.87 -13.15 24.69
CA THR A 149 -13.83 -13.48 25.67
C THR A 149 -14.43 -13.63 27.07
N TYR A 150 -13.93 -14.62 27.82
CA TYR A 150 -14.27 -14.77 29.24
C TYR A 150 -13.42 -13.83 30.08
N ILE A 151 -14.03 -13.14 31.02
CA ILE A 151 -13.34 -12.29 31.97
C ILE A 151 -13.88 -12.48 33.38
N CYS A 152 -13.06 -12.24 34.40
CA CYS A 152 -13.52 -12.01 35.75
C CYS A 152 -12.96 -10.68 36.30
N LEU A 153 -13.62 -10.15 37.32
CA LEU A 153 -13.31 -8.85 37.89
C LEU A 153 -12.86 -8.99 39.34
N ASN A 154 -11.83 -8.25 39.74
CA ASN A 154 -11.37 -8.12 41.12
C ASN A 154 -11.10 -9.46 41.79
N ASP A 155 -10.53 -10.42 41.02
CA ASP A 155 -10.24 -11.82 41.46
C ASP A 155 -11.47 -12.62 41.92
N ASP A 156 -12.70 -12.16 41.61
CA ASP A 156 -13.92 -12.93 41.83
C ASP A 156 -14.14 -13.95 40.70
N THR A 157 -13.48 -15.09 40.80
CA THR A 157 -13.60 -16.19 39.83
C THR A 157 -14.91 -16.97 39.94
N SER A 158 -15.74 -16.71 40.96
CA SER A 158 -17.09 -17.29 41.09
C SER A 158 -18.09 -16.65 40.14
N THR A 159 -17.79 -15.45 39.65
CA THR A 159 -18.58 -14.70 38.65
C THR A 159 -17.75 -14.47 37.42
N VAL A 160 -18.13 -15.08 36.29
CA VAL A 160 -17.46 -14.99 35.00
C VAL A 160 -18.38 -14.30 34.00
N TYR A 161 -17.85 -13.30 33.33
CA TYR A 161 -18.55 -12.58 32.27
C TYR A 161 -18.07 -13.03 30.89
N THR A 162 -18.93 -12.98 29.89
CA THR A 162 -18.50 -13.05 28.48
C THR A 162 -18.67 -11.67 27.86
N THR A 163 -17.65 -11.18 27.18
CA THR A 163 -17.69 -9.88 26.53
C THR A 163 -17.23 -9.93 25.09
N GLY A 164 -17.90 -9.15 24.22
CA GLY A 164 -17.46 -8.87 22.85
C GLY A 164 -16.42 -7.75 22.77
N THR A 165 -16.09 -7.06 23.88
CA THR A 165 -15.03 -6.06 23.90
C THR A 165 -13.68 -6.74 23.71
N ASP A 166 -12.92 -6.30 22.70
CA ASP A 166 -11.66 -6.95 22.27
C ASP A 166 -10.47 -6.52 23.16
N LEU A 167 -10.58 -6.80 24.45
CA LEU A 167 -9.55 -6.49 25.44
C LEU A 167 -8.22 -7.19 25.14
N GLY A 168 -8.27 -8.42 24.64
CA GLY A 168 -7.09 -9.19 24.32
C GLY A 168 -6.21 -8.52 23.27
N ASN A 169 -6.79 -7.92 22.20
CA ASN A 169 -6.04 -7.18 21.22
C ASN A 169 -5.65 -5.78 21.69
N ALA A 170 -6.54 -5.11 22.47
CA ALA A 170 -6.28 -3.75 22.96
C ALA A 170 -5.02 -3.68 23.87
N PHE A 171 -4.77 -4.75 24.63
CA PHE A 171 -3.64 -4.87 25.56
C PHE A 171 -2.64 -5.94 25.13
N SER A 172 -2.56 -6.22 23.83
CA SER A 172 -1.57 -7.13 23.25
C SER A 172 -0.35 -6.36 22.74
N GLY A 173 0.65 -7.12 22.35
CA GLY A 173 1.87 -6.55 21.78
C GLY A 173 2.98 -6.36 22.80
N GLY A 174 4.10 -5.80 22.35
CA GLY A 174 5.25 -5.52 23.19
C GLY A 174 5.37 -4.06 23.59
N LEU A 175 6.40 -3.73 24.36
CA LEU A 175 6.69 -2.39 24.83
C LEU A 175 6.62 -1.33 23.72
N TYR A 176 7.23 -1.61 22.57
CA TYR A 176 7.34 -0.64 21.46
C TYR A 176 6.02 -0.40 20.71
N ASN A 177 4.97 -1.15 21.00
CA ASN A 177 3.62 -0.82 20.51
C ASN A 177 3.04 0.45 21.16
N TYR A 178 3.60 0.85 22.31
CA TYR A 178 3.19 2.04 23.07
C TYR A 178 4.22 3.17 23.03
N ALA A 179 5.21 3.07 22.15
CA ALA A 179 6.24 4.08 21.97
C ALA A 179 5.89 5.06 20.85
N GLU A 180 6.25 6.33 21.05
CA GLU A 180 6.46 7.25 19.92
C GLU A 180 7.65 6.74 19.10
N SER A 181 7.58 6.85 17.79
CA SER A 181 8.65 6.50 16.87
C SER A 181 8.73 7.52 15.76
N GLU A 182 9.93 7.69 15.19
CA GLU A 182 10.06 8.44 13.95
C GLU A 182 9.28 7.74 12.82
N ASP A 183 8.72 8.54 11.92
CA ASP A 183 8.07 8.01 10.73
C ASP A 183 9.09 7.74 9.62
N TYR A 184 8.89 6.66 8.86
CA TYR A 184 9.61 6.52 7.61
C TYR A 184 9.13 7.61 6.64
N PRO A 185 10.05 8.40 6.02
CA PRO A 185 9.67 9.52 5.17
C PRO A 185 8.74 9.10 4.02
N THR A 186 7.67 9.84 3.82
CA THR A 186 6.76 9.63 2.68
C THR A 186 7.38 10.21 1.43
N ILE A 187 7.82 9.36 0.50
CA ILE A 187 8.48 9.75 -0.74
C ILE A 187 7.52 9.55 -1.91
N THR A 188 7.28 10.60 -2.68
CA THR A 188 6.56 10.48 -3.96
C THR A 188 7.51 9.98 -5.03
N SER A 189 7.23 8.86 -5.69
CA SER A 189 8.15 8.23 -6.65
C SER A 189 8.60 9.17 -7.78
N SER A 190 7.73 10.04 -8.26
CA SER A 190 8.02 11.00 -9.34
C SER A 190 8.97 12.14 -8.94
N THR A 191 9.15 12.40 -7.64
CA THR A 191 10.05 13.47 -7.15
C THR A 191 11.47 12.98 -6.88
N ILE A 192 11.72 11.68 -6.99
CA ILE A 192 13.03 11.09 -6.79
C ILE A 192 13.95 11.48 -7.96
N SER A 193 15.10 12.06 -7.64
CA SER A 193 16.13 12.48 -8.59
C SER A 193 17.38 11.61 -8.58
N LYS A 194 17.63 10.87 -7.48
CA LYS A 194 18.75 9.95 -7.34
C LYS A 194 18.38 8.79 -6.43
N ILE A 195 18.87 7.60 -6.77
CA ILE A 195 18.84 6.40 -5.94
C ILE A 195 20.24 5.79 -5.97
N ALA A 196 20.94 5.82 -4.84
CA ALA A 196 22.24 5.18 -4.70
C ALA A 196 22.16 3.99 -3.74
N VAL A 197 22.61 2.84 -4.20
CA VAL A 197 22.67 1.59 -3.43
C VAL A 197 24.10 1.16 -3.28
N GLU A 198 24.65 1.34 -2.09
CA GLU A 198 26.01 0.96 -1.74
C GLU A 198 26.01 -0.37 -0.97
N LYS A 199 26.81 -1.32 -1.40
CA LYS A 199 26.98 -2.65 -0.80
C LYS A 199 28.37 -3.20 -1.15
N ASP A 200 28.78 -4.29 -0.51
CA ASP A 200 30.11 -4.89 -0.70
C ASP A 200 30.43 -5.22 -2.16
N SER A 201 29.42 -5.62 -2.93
CA SER A 201 29.52 -5.91 -4.35
C SER A 201 28.29 -5.43 -5.12
N ASN A 202 28.49 -5.07 -6.38
CA ASN A 202 27.41 -4.61 -7.28
C ASN A 202 26.68 -3.34 -6.79
N SER A 203 27.40 -2.40 -6.18
CA SER A 203 26.86 -1.06 -5.91
C SER A 203 26.46 -0.37 -7.19
N TYR A 204 25.40 0.44 -7.15
CA TYR A 204 24.92 1.16 -8.31
C TYR A 204 24.21 2.45 -7.91
N THR A 205 24.18 3.40 -8.83
CA THR A 205 23.49 4.69 -8.63
C THR A 205 22.68 5.03 -9.88
N LEU A 206 21.39 5.29 -9.69
CA LEU A 206 20.53 5.89 -10.72
C LEU A 206 20.40 7.39 -10.48
N THR A 207 20.51 8.18 -11.55
CA THR A 207 20.34 9.65 -11.48
C THR A 207 19.46 10.13 -12.61
N ASN A 208 18.52 11.03 -12.31
CA ASN A 208 17.71 11.72 -13.29
C ASN A 208 18.26 13.14 -13.48
N ASN A 209 18.73 13.45 -14.68
CA ASN A 209 19.23 14.79 -15.02
C ASN A 209 18.41 15.49 -16.12
N GLY A 210 17.28 14.87 -16.52
CA GLY A 210 16.36 15.40 -17.53
C GLY A 210 16.93 15.52 -18.96
N LYS A 211 18.11 14.94 -19.23
CA LYS A 211 18.82 15.11 -20.52
C LYS A 211 18.77 13.89 -21.43
N SER A 212 18.44 12.71 -20.92
CA SER A 212 18.28 11.51 -21.75
C SER A 212 16.84 11.35 -22.23
N SER A 213 16.63 10.52 -23.26
CA SER A 213 15.29 10.18 -23.75
C SER A 213 14.46 9.43 -22.70
N THR A 214 15.12 8.73 -21.77
CA THR A 214 14.50 8.04 -20.64
C THR A 214 14.45 8.91 -19.36
N GLY A 215 15.25 9.99 -19.30
CA GLY A 215 15.41 10.83 -18.12
C GLY A 215 16.38 10.27 -17.08
N TRP A 216 16.77 9.00 -17.17
CA TRP A 216 17.59 8.31 -16.20
C TRP A 216 18.90 7.78 -16.75
N TYR A 217 19.91 7.78 -15.89
CA TYR A 217 21.21 7.16 -16.10
C TYR A 217 21.52 6.23 -14.93
N VAL A 218 22.26 5.16 -15.22
CA VAL A 218 22.78 4.24 -14.21
C VAL A 218 24.31 4.19 -14.29
N GLU A 219 24.93 4.16 -13.13
CA GLU A 219 26.37 4.02 -12.92
C GLU A 219 26.64 2.83 -12.00
N GLY A 220 27.54 1.93 -12.39
CA GLY A 220 27.99 0.81 -11.59
C GLY A 220 29.28 1.10 -10.83
N SER A 221 29.85 0.05 -10.22
CA SER A 221 31.13 0.13 -9.47
C SER A 221 32.32 0.51 -10.34
N ASP A 222 32.28 0.25 -11.64
CA ASP A 222 33.25 0.66 -12.66
C ASP A 222 33.14 2.15 -13.03
N LYS A 223 32.08 2.83 -12.58
CA LYS A 223 31.75 4.24 -12.84
C LYS A 223 31.47 4.58 -14.29
N ASP A 224 31.23 3.58 -15.14
CA ASP A 224 30.77 3.82 -16.50
C ASP A 224 29.27 4.15 -16.48
N LYS A 225 28.93 5.40 -16.86
CA LYS A 225 27.57 5.91 -16.85
C LYS A 225 26.85 5.50 -18.13
N GLN A 226 25.77 4.75 -18.00
CA GLN A 226 24.92 4.27 -19.08
C GLN A 226 23.52 4.90 -19.02
N GLU A 227 22.86 5.00 -20.17
CA GLU A 227 21.43 5.35 -20.19
C GLU A 227 20.62 4.23 -19.55
N ALA A 228 19.69 4.58 -18.64
CA ALA A 228 18.85 3.61 -17.99
C ALA A 228 17.54 3.37 -18.74
N ASP A 229 17.02 2.16 -18.64
CA ASP A 229 15.67 1.84 -19.08
C ASP A 229 14.64 2.56 -18.17
N SER A 230 13.74 3.33 -18.79
CA SER A 230 12.77 4.14 -18.05
C SER A 230 11.77 3.32 -17.25
N THR A 231 11.42 2.13 -17.75
CA THR A 231 10.49 1.21 -17.06
C THR A 231 11.14 0.63 -15.81
N GLN A 232 12.39 0.17 -15.94
CA GLN A 232 13.14 -0.37 -14.81
C GLN A 232 13.44 0.72 -13.75
N ALA A 233 13.81 1.93 -14.20
CA ALA A 233 14.02 3.06 -13.31
C ALA A 233 12.71 3.45 -12.57
N GLY A 234 11.57 3.51 -13.26
CA GLY A 234 10.26 3.78 -12.65
C GLY A 234 9.83 2.69 -11.65
N THR A 235 10.14 1.43 -11.93
CA THR A 235 9.90 0.32 -11.00
C THR A 235 10.75 0.49 -9.74
N LEU A 236 12.02 0.85 -9.87
CA LEU A 236 12.90 1.08 -8.71
C LEU A 236 12.43 2.30 -7.90
N GLN A 237 12.03 3.41 -8.55
CA GLN A 237 11.45 4.57 -7.87
C GLN A 237 10.22 4.17 -7.04
N SER A 238 9.31 3.38 -7.63
CA SER A 238 8.12 2.90 -6.95
C SER A 238 8.45 1.96 -5.79
N THR A 239 9.46 1.10 -5.95
CA THR A 239 9.95 0.22 -4.89
C THR A 239 10.48 1.05 -3.71
N VAL A 240 11.33 2.04 -3.97
CA VAL A 240 11.91 2.92 -2.94
C VAL A 240 10.83 3.73 -2.24
N ALA A 241 9.89 4.31 -2.99
CA ALA A 241 8.77 5.07 -2.45
C ALA A 241 7.79 4.21 -1.61
N GLY A 242 7.76 2.91 -1.84
CA GLY A 242 6.90 1.96 -1.12
C GLY A 242 7.54 1.35 0.14
N ILE A 243 8.76 1.73 0.48
CA ILE A 243 9.41 1.24 1.71
C ILE A 243 8.73 1.86 2.93
N SER A 244 8.56 1.07 3.97
CA SER A 244 8.01 1.49 5.26
C SER A 244 8.57 0.63 6.38
N PHE A 245 8.55 1.13 7.61
CA PHE A 245 8.88 0.31 8.76
C PHE A 245 7.87 -0.82 8.97
N ALA A 246 8.38 -1.97 9.40
CA ALA A 246 7.61 -3.16 9.75
C ALA A 246 7.81 -3.57 11.21
N GLY A 247 8.75 -2.96 11.90
CA GLY A 247 9.05 -3.21 13.30
C GLY A 247 9.76 -2.04 13.94
N TYR A 248 9.64 -1.92 15.27
CA TYR A 248 10.33 -0.97 16.12
C TYR A 248 10.94 -1.73 17.29
N TYR A 249 12.25 -1.63 17.52
CA TYR A 249 12.97 -2.52 18.41
C TYR A 249 13.73 -1.80 19.53
N ASP A 250 14.21 -0.57 19.30
CA ASP A 250 14.92 0.20 20.30
C ASP A 250 14.82 1.71 19.99
N TYR A 251 14.41 2.50 20.98
CA TYR A 251 14.28 3.95 20.87
C TYR A 251 15.60 4.70 21.06
N ASN A 252 16.61 4.05 21.67
CA ASN A 252 17.89 4.67 21.98
C ASN A 252 19.03 3.65 21.85
N CYS A 253 19.15 3.08 20.65
CA CYS A 253 20.16 2.08 20.32
C CYS A 253 21.56 2.68 20.39
N THR A 254 22.44 2.03 21.14
CA THR A 254 23.85 2.45 21.30
C THR A 254 24.85 1.42 20.76
N ASP A 255 24.46 0.17 20.57
CA ASP A 255 25.32 -0.92 20.06
C ASP A 255 24.88 -1.37 18.66
N TRP A 256 25.21 -0.56 17.68
CA TRP A 256 24.88 -0.82 16.26
C TRP A 256 25.58 -2.04 15.68
N ALA A 257 26.70 -2.48 16.30
CA ALA A 257 27.50 -3.64 15.84
C ALA A 257 26.68 -4.94 15.94
N VAL A 258 25.88 -5.10 17.00
CA VAL A 258 25.03 -6.28 17.23
C VAL A 258 24.05 -6.48 16.08
N TYR A 259 23.50 -5.39 15.55
CA TYR A 259 22.49 -5.39 14.49
C TYR A 259 23.12 -5.34 13.08
N GLY A 260 24.46 -5.30 12.98
CA GLY A 260 25.18 -5.20 11.70
C GLY A 260 25.10 -3.81 11.07
N LEU A 261 24.76 -2.77 11.84
CA LEU A 261 24.58 -1.40 11.37
C LEU A 261 25.82 -0.52 11.51
N GLU A 262 26.84 -0.97 12.24
CA GLU A 262 28.18 -0.34 12.21
C GLU A 262 28.89 -0.56 10.85
N LYS A 263 28.59 -1.70 10.19
CA LYS A 263 29.01 -2.05 8.84
C LYS A 263 27.80 -2.61 8.09
N PRO A 264 26.95 -1.74 7.56
CA PRO A 264 25.70 -2.15 6.96
C PRO A 264 25.92 -3.02 5.70
N LYS A 265 25.07 -4.00 5.48
CA LYS A 265 25.04 -4.82 4.25
C LYS A 265 24.70 -3.96 3.03
N MET A 266 23.91 -2.90 3.24
CA MET A 266 23.51 -1.96 2.22
C MET A 266 23.30 -0.59 2.86
N THR A 267 23.72 0.45 2.15
CA THR A 267 23.28 1.83 2.39
C THR A 267 22.49 2.30 1.19
N LEU A 268 21.26 2.74 1.42
CA LEU A 268 20.40 3.36 0.42
C LEU A 268 20.39 4.87 0.66
N THR A 269 20.77 5.63 -0.37
CA THR A 269 20.63 7.11 -0.37
C THR A 269 19.66 7.51 -1.46
N VAL A 270 18.67 8.34 -1.12
CA VAL A 270 17.63 8.81 -2.04
C VAL A 270 17.56 10.33 -1.98
N ASP A 271 17.81 10.99 -3.11
CA ASP A 271 17.57 12.42 -3.25
C ASP A 271 16.19 12.61 -3.90
N TYR A 272 15.33 13.42 -3.29
CA TYR A 272 13.96 13.70 -3.74
C TYR A 272 13.54 15.12 -3.37
N THR A 273 12.41 15.58 -3.92
CA THR A 273 11.81 16.85 -3.54
C THR A 273 10.49 16.62 -2.80
N GLU A 274 10.26 17.43 -1.79
CA GLU A 274 9.03 17.45 -1.01
C GLU A 274 8.38 18.83 -1.12
N GLU A 275 7.05 18.87 -1.29
CA GLU A 275 6.32 20.11 -1.21
C GLU A 275 5.98 20.42 0.25
N VAL A 276 6.50 21.51 0.77
CA VAL A 276 6.20 22.02 2.11
C VAL A 276 5.39 23.30 2.02
N GLU A 277 4.54 23.57 3.00
CA GLU A 277 3.83 24.83 3.08
C GLU A 277 4.84 25.98 3.20
N ALA A 278 4.71 26.99 2.35
CA ALA A 278 5.55 28.16 2.44
C ALA A 278 5.15 28.98 3.67
N ASP A 279 6.10 29.21 4.58
CA ASP A 279 5.90 30.07 5.74
C ASP A 279 5.57 31.48 5.26
N SER A 280 4.33 31.91 5.44
CA SER A 280 3.89 33.27 5.12
C SER A 280 4.36 34.25 6.21
N THR A 281 5.68 34.43 6.31
CA THR A 281 6.27 35.55 7.04
C THR A 281 6.65 36.66 6.06
N ASP A 282 5.68 37.47 5.67
CA ASP A 282 5.96 38.84 5.20
C ASP A 282 4.96 39.78 5.86
N ASP A 283 5.41 40.34 7.02
CA ASP A 283 4.86 41.52 7.65
C ASP A 283 5.15 42.70 6.73
N THR A 284 4.28 42.94 5.77
CA THR A 284 4.17 44.25 5.14
C THR A 284 2.84 44.85 5.55
N GLU A 285 2.89 45.69 6.62
CA GLU A 285 1.85 46.68 6.89
C GLU A 285 1.64 47.54 5.63
N SER A 286 0.54 47.32 4.95
CA SER A 286 -0.02 48.23 3.97
C SER A 286 -1.44 48.57 4.37
N ASP A 287 -1.51 49.74 5.01
CA ASP A 287 -2.73 50.48 5.29
C ASP A 287 -3.48 50.79 3.97
N SER A 288 -4.67 50.24 3.76
CA SER A 288 -5.71 50.84 2.91
C SER A 288 -7.09 50.24 3.14
N GLU A 289 -8.00 51.18 3.33
CA GLU A 289 -9.39 51.14 3.69
C GLU A 289 -10.29 50.18 2.90
N ALA A 290 -11.18 49.55 3.66
CA ALA A 290 -12.52 49.03 3.38
C ALA A 290 -13.02 48.99 1.94
N ASN A 291 -13.36 47.79 1.46
CA ASN A 291 -14.60 47.57 0.75
C ASN A 291 -15.11 46.11 0.99
N THR A 292 -16.29 46.00 1.53
CA THR A 292 -17.04 44.76 1.75
C THR A 292 -17.53 44.22 0.40
N ASP A 293 -17.10 43.01 0.04
CA ASP A 293 -17.89 42.13 -0.81
C ASP A 293 -17.57 40.67 -0.45
N ASP A 294 -18.63 39.91 -0.17
CA ASP A 294 -18.60 38.49 0.19
C ASP A 294 -18.05 37.67 -0.98
N THR A 295 -16.83 37.15 -0.83
CA THR A 295 -16.31 36.05 -1.64
C THR A 295 -15.62 35.08 -0.71
N GLU A 296 -16.01 33.81 -0.79
CA GLU A 296 -15.45 32.68 -0.05
C GLU A 296 -13.92 32.69 -0.16
N ASP A 297 -13.25 32.92 0.97
CA ASP A 297 -11.80 32.91 1.13
C ASP A 297 -11.30 31.45 0.97
N SER A 298 -10.96 31.08 -0.26
CA SER A 298 -10.07 29.94 -0.50
C SER A 298 -8.65 30.44 -0.26
N SER A 299 -8.13 30.30 0.95
CA SER A 299 -6.70 30.48 1.21
C SER A 299 -5.94 29.46 0.36
N GLU A 300 -5.39 29.91 -0.78
CA GLU A 300 -4.41 29.13 -1.53
C GLU A 300 -3.16 29.01 -0.65
N THR A 301 -2.99 27.85 -0.02
CA THR A 301 -1.75 27.49 0.66
C THR A 301 -0.67 27.41 -0.41
N THR A 302 0.27 28.36 -0.42
CA THR A 302 1.41 28.31 -1.34
C THR A 302 2.38 27.23 -0.84
N THR A 303 2.65 26.21 -1.66
CA THR A 303 3.66 25.20 -1.38
C THR A 303 5.00 25.54 -2.04
N GLN A 304 6.10 25.17 -1.39
CA GLN A 304 7.46 25.29 -1.92
C GLN A 304 8.10 23.91 -1.99
N ALA A 305 8.72 23.58 -3.14
CA ALA A 305 9.51 22.37 -3.28
C ALA A 305 10.86 22.50 -2.55
N VAL A 306 11.16 21.57 -1.67
CA VAL A 306 12.41 21.50 -0.90
C VAL A 306 13.13 20.21 -1.21
N ASP A 307 14.45 20.32 -1.48
CA ASP A 307 15.29 19.14 -1.67
C ASP A 307 15.52 18.41 -0.35
N LYS A 308 15.35 17.09 -0.37
CA LYS A 308 15.53 16.19 0.75
C LYS A 308 16.47 15.03 0.37
N GLU A 309 17.17 14.52 1.36
CA GLU A 309 17.97 13.31 1.25
C GLU A 309 17.53 12.31 2.33
N LEU A 310 17.21 11.08 1.91
CA LEU A 310 17.04 9.94 2.79
C LEU A 310 18.31 9.10 2.79
N VAL A 311 18.80 8.73 3.95
CA VAL A 311 19.86 7.72 4.12
C VAL A 311 19.31 6.60 4.98
N LEU A 312 19.33 5.37 4.47
CA LEU A 312 18.87 4.17 5.16
C LEU A 312 20.00 3.16 5.24
N TYR A 313 20.41 2.80 6.46
CA TYR A 313 21.36 1.73 6.70
C TYR A 313 20.62 0.41 6.95
N VAL A 314 21.04 -0.66 6.27
CA VAL A 314 20.45 -2.01 6.36
C VAL A 314 21.47 -2.98 6.95
N GLY A 315 21.13 -3.56 8.08
CA GLY A 315 21.99 -4.46 8.86
C GLY A 315 21.66 -5.94 8.67
N ASN A 316 21.68 -6.68 9.79
CA ASN A 316 21.39 -8.11 9.83
C ASN A 316 19.87 -8.36 9.77
N VAL A 317 19.50 -9.62 9.51
CA VAL A 317 18.10 -10.08 9.65
C VAL A 317 17.82 -10.37 11.12
N ASN A 318 16.68 -9.91 11.60
CA ASN A 318 16.11 -10.34 12.88
C ASN A 318 15.55 -11.77 12.72
N GLU A 319 16.10 -12.73 13.45
CA GLU A 319 15.69 -14.14 13.33
C GLU A 319 14.28 -14.40 13.91
N THR A 320 13.75 -13.46 14.70
CA THR A 320 12.44 -13.63 15.34
C THR A 320 11.27 -13.33 14.39
N ASP A 321 11.37 -12.25 13.60
CA ASP A 321 10.30 -11.80 12.72
C ASP A 321 10.68 -11.76 11.24
N GLY A 322 11.97 -11.98 10.92
CA GLY A 322 12.49 -12.04 9.55
C GLY A 322 12.72 -10.67 8.90
N ASN A 323 12.56 -9.56 9.60
CA ASN A 323 12.86 -8.23 9.08
C ASN A 323 14.36 -7.94 9.06
N TYR A 324 14.83 -7.05 8.19
CA TYR A 324 16.15 -6.46 8.33
C TYR A 324 16.12 -5.39 9.41
N TYR A 325 17.11 -5.38 10.30
CA TYR A 325 17.38 -4.23 11.16
C TYR A 325 17.83 -3.04 10.32
N VAL A 326 17.24 -1.89 10.57
CA VAL A 326 17.52 -0.67 9.81
C VAL A 326 17.63 0.54 10.73
N ARG A 327 18.33 1.57 10.22
CA ARG A 327 18.45 2.89 10.84
C ARG A 327 18.35 3.98 9.78
N LEU A 328 17.60 5.05 10.08
CA LEU A 328 17.55 6.26 9.25
C LEU A 328 18.68 7.22 9.67
N GLY A 329 19.54 7.60 8.71
CA GLY A 329 20.55 8.64 8.92
C GLY A 329 21.27 8.56 10.26
N ASP A 330 21.21 9.64 11.03
CA ASP A 330 21.81 9.76 12.37
C ASP A 330 20.81 9.45 13.50
N SER A 331 19.65 8.86 13.20
CA SER A 331 18.66 8.46 14.21
C SER A 331 19.26 7.51 15.26
N SER A 332 18.78 7.60 16.50
CA SER A 332 19.07 6.62 17.55
C SER A 332 18.09 5.46 17.56
N GLU A 333 17.06 5.48 16.71
CA GLU A 333 16.03 4.45 16.70
C GLU A 333 16.42 3.26 15.80
N LEU A 334 16.12 2.06 16.32
CA LEU A 334 16.32 0.81 15.62
C LEU A 334 14.96 0.29 15.12
N HIS A 335 14.84 0.19 13.83
CA HIS A 335 13.62 -0.28 13.17
C HIS A 335 13.82 -1.58 12.40
N GLY A 336 12.73 -2.12 11.87
CA GLY A 336 12.71 -3.25 10.95
C GLY A 336 12.06 -2.88 9.64
N ILE A 337 12.58 -3.45 8.53
CA ILE A 337 11.94 -3.42 7.22
C ILE A 337 11.86 -4.84 6.69
N SER A 338 10.72 -5.21 6.07
CA SER A 338 10.53 -6.55 5.55
C SER A 338 11.58 -6.91 4.48
N GLN A 339 12.02 -8.17 4.44
CA GLN A 339 12.96 -8.62 3.41
C GLN A 339 12.41 -8.37 2.01
N ALA A 340 11.13 -8.61 1.79
CA ALA A 340 10.50 -8.43 0.49
C ALA A 340 10.59 -6.99 -0.04
N SER A 341 10.54 -5.99 0.85
CA SER A 341 10.67 -4.57 0.49
C SER A 341 12.08 -4.19 0.05
N LEU A 342 13.11 -4.90 0.51
CA LEU A 342 14.51 -4.60 0.24
C LEU A 342 15.17 -5.55 -0.77
N ASP A 343 14.53 -6.66 -1.12
CA ASP A 343 15.10 -7.70 -2.00
C ASP A 343 15.55 -7.15 -3.35
N THR A 344 14.76 -6.28 -3.97
CA THR A 344 15.11 -5.65 -5.26
C THR A 344 16.39 -4.82 -5.16
N LEU A 345 16.56 -4.07 -4.06
CA LEU A 345 17.74 -3.24 -3.81
C LEU A 345 18.97 -4.09 -3.49
N LEU A 346 18.81 -5.08 -2.63
CA LEU A 346 19.90 -5.96 -2.18
C LEU A 346 20.44 -6.85 -3.31
N ASN A 347 19.57 -7.36 -4.18
CA ASN A 347 19.93 -8.29 -5.25
C ASN A 347 20.22 -7.58 -6.58
N GLY A 348 19.77 -6.34 -6.76
CA GLY A 348 19.94 -5.54 -7.97
C GLY A 348 21.41 -5.20 -8.26
N LYS A 349 21.71 -4.93 -9.51
CA LYS A 349 23.01 -4.48 -10.03
C LYS A 349 22.80 -3.47 -11.16
N ALA A 350 23.80 -2.68 -11.48
CA ALA A 350 23.70 -1.62 -12.51
C ALA A 350 23.16 -2.15 -13.85
N PHE A 351 23.58 -3.33 -14.27
CA PHE A 351 23.16 -3.93 -15.54
C PHE A 351 21.65 -4.16 -15.64
N ASP A 352 20.96 -4.40 -14.53
CA ASP A 352 19.51 -4.66 -14.52
C ASP A 352 18.70 -3.41 -14.92
N TYR A 353 19.34 -2.24 -14.89
CA TYR A 353 18.73 -0.94 -15.22
C TYR A 353 19.24 -0.35 -16.55
N TRP A 354 20.16 -1.01 -17.26
CA TRP A 354 20.66 -0.49 -18.52
C TRP A 354 19.56 -0.49 -19.59
N LYS A 355 19.54 0.56 -20.40
CA LYS A 355 18.75 0.59 -21.61
C LYS A 355 19.42 -0.34 -22.63
N THR A 356 18.93 -1.58 -22.70
CA THR A 356 19.43 -2.60 -23.61
C THR A 356 18.73 -2.59 -24.96
N SER A 357 17.62 -1.84 -25.11
CA SER A 357 16.91 -1.68 -26.37
C SER A 357 17.66 -0.70 -27.28
N ILE A 358 17.88 -1.09 -28.53
CA ILE A 358 18.27 -0.16 -29.60
C ILE A 358 17.07 0.77 -29.84
N ASP A 359 17.31 2.09 -29.95
CA ASP A 359 16.24 3.05 -30.23
C ASP A 359 15.43 2.58 -31.43
N SER A 360 14.13 2.49 -31.28
CA SER A 360 13.23 2.07 -32.34
C SER A 360 13.24 3.12 -33.46
N MET A 361 13.96 2.86 -34.51
CA MET A 361 13.77 3.60 -35.75
C MET A 361 12.42 3.20 -36.35
N THR A 362 11.58 4.17 -36.66
CA THR A 362 10.36 3.91 -37.41
C THR A 362 10.72 3.58 -38.85
N ILE A 363 10.08 2.58 -39.45
CA ILE A 363 10.35 2.21 -40.85
C ILE A 363 10.10 3.37 -41.82
N SER A 364 9.26 4.35 -41.41
CA SER A 364 9.02 5.59 -42.16
C SER A 364 10.26 6.49 -42.28
N ASP A 365 11.16 6.41 -41.31
CA ASP A 365 12.37 7.24 -41.22
C ASP A 365 13.60 6.53 -41.78
N LEU A 366 13.40 5.28 -42.25
CA LEU A 366 14.46 4.46 -42.81
C LEU A 366 14.86 5.00 -44.20
N ASP A 367 16.09 5.44 -44.34
CA ASP A 367 16.73 5.68 -45.63
C ASP A 367 17.38 4.36 -46.15
N HIS A 368 18.28 3.81 -45.35
CA HIS A 368 18.84 2.49 -45.59
C HIS A 368 19.29 1.80 -44.29
N LEU A 369 19.40 0.48 -44.34
CA LEU A 369 19.91 -0.37 -43.26
C LEU A 369 20.89 -1.37 -43.83
N ASP A 370 22.16 -1.32 -43.42
CA ASP A 370 23.15 -2.29 -43.78
C ASP A 370 23.28 -3.41 -42.76
N VAL A 371 23.08 -4.62 -43.18
CA VAL A 371 23.17 -5.82 -42.35
C VAL A 371 24.26 -6.72 -42.84
N THR A 372 25.33 -6.92 -42.05
CA THR A 372 26.39 -7.85 -42.38
C THR A 372 26.17 -9.18 -41.66
N TYR A 373 25.95 -10.26 -42.46
CA TYR A 373 25.78 -11.60 -41.95
C TYR A 373 26.76 -12.56 -42.63
N GLN A 374 27.54 -13.30 -41.87
CA GLN A 374 28.58 -14.22 -42.37
C GLN A 374 29.54 -13.59 -43.41
N GLY A 375 29.91 -12.32 -43.20
CA GLY A 375 30.82 -11.60 -44.08
C GLY A 375 30.19 -11.03 -45.35
N THR A 376 28.89 -11.20 -45.55
CA THR A 376 28.13 -10.60 -46.68
C THR A 376 27.28 -9.46 -46.14
N THR A 377 27.40 -8.25 -46.75
CA THR A 377 26.57 -7.11 -46.40
C THR A 377 25.35 -7.05 -47.34
N TYR A 378 24.19 -6.87 -46.72
CA TYR A 378 22.90 -6.65 -47.36
C TYR A 378 22.46 -5.24 -47.09
N THR A 379 22.20 -4.42 -48.11
CA THR A 379 21.67 -3.09 -47.98
C THR A 379 20.17 -3.10 -48.23
N LEU A 380 19.41 -2.80 -47.22
CA LEU A 380 17.95 -2.65 -47.26
C LEU A 380 17.60 -1.18 -47.49
N LYS A 381 16.72 -0.87 -48.47
CA LYS A 381 16.29 0.50 -48.75
C LYS A 381 14.77 0.56 -48.83
N ARG A 382 14.22 1.70 -48.39
CA ARG A 382 12.83 2.08 -48.59
C ARG A 382 12.78 3.27 -49.54
N VAL A 383 12.02 3.16 -50.60
CA VAL A 383 11.82 4.23 -51.58
C VAL A 383 10.36 4.60 -51.64
N VAL A 384 10.08 5.89 -51.47
CA VAL A 384 8.74 6.44 -51.54
C VAL A 384 8.64 7.27 -52.82
N THR A 385 7.70 6.94 -53.69
CA THR A 385 7.43 7.65 -54.95
C THR A 385 5.97 8.12 -54.96
N GLU A 386 5.73 9.27 -55.58
CA GLU A 386 4.39 9.75 -55.86
C GLU A 386 4.04 9.35 -57.30
N GLU A 387 3.04 8.55 -57.46
CA GLU A 387 2.51 8.13 -58.79
C GLU A 387 1.20 8.92 -59.06
N LYS A 388 1.05 9.43 -60.28
CA LYS A 388 -0.21 10.02 -60.73
C LYS A 388 -1.26 8.94 -60.89
N VAL A 389 -2.44 9.15 -60.29
CA VAL A 389 -3.59 8.25 -60.49
C VAL A 389 -4.17 8.52 -61.88
N GLU A 390 -4.00 7.58 -62.81
CA GLU A 390 -4.72 7.63 -64.07
C GLU A 390 -6.21 7.40 -63.77
N LYS A 391 -7.04 8.40 -64.10
CA LYS A 391 -8.50 8.24 -64.05
C LYS A 391 -8.91 7.20 -65.10
N ASP A 392 -9.45 6.09 -64.65
CA ASP A 392 -10.07 5.08 -65.52
C ASP A 392 -11.31 5.68 -66.20
N GLU A 393 -11.17 6.03 -67.48
CA GLU A 393 -12.24 6.63 -68.29
C GLU A 393 -13.37 5.64 -68.65
N SER A 394 -13.62 4.59 -67.91
CA SER A 394 -14.69 3.64 -68.17
C SER A 394 -15.75 3.66 -67.07
N LYS A 395 -16.58 4.68 -67.06
CA LYS A 395 -18.02 4.54 -66.76
C LYS A 395 -18.81 5.72 -67.30
N ASP A 396 -19.40 5.42 -68.45
CA ASP A 396 -20.45 6.16 -69.12
C ASP A 396 -21.71 6.39 -68.26
N THR A 397 -22.26 7.52 -68.50
CA THR A 397 -23.71 7.88 -68.70
C THR A 397 -24.49 8.35 -67.48
N ASP A 398 -24.96 9.53 -67.82
CA ASP A 398 -26.28 10.18 -67.63
C ASP A 398 -26.48 11.12 -66.44
N ALA A 399 -26.67 12.31 -66.87
CA ALA A 399 -27.71 13.27 -66.60
C ALA A 399 -27.36 14.54 -65.79
N ASP A 400 -27.45 15.60 -66.56
CA ASP A 400 -28.02 16.95 -66.30
C ASP A 400 -27.34 17.90 -65.30
N ALA A 401 -26.72 18.90 -65.94
CA ALA A 401 -26.94 20.32 -65.81
C ALA A 401 -26.71 21.02 -64.48
N ASP A 402 -25.83 21.97 -64.65
CA ASP A 402 -25.77 23.35 -64.07
C ASP A 402 -24.79 23.61 -62.96
N ALA A 403 -23.99 24.60 -63.35
CA ALA A 403 -23.35 25.64 -62.58
C ALA A 403 -21.86 25.50 -62.23
N ASP A 404 -21.10 26.29 -63.06
CA ASP A 404 -19.97 27.15 -62.67
C ASP A 404 -19.31 26.85 -61.29
N SER A 405 -18.21 26.18 -61.32
CA SER A 405 -17.07 26.43 -60.40
C SER A 405 -15.79 26.07 -61.15
N GLU A 406 -14.94 27.05 -61.34
CA GLU A 406 -13.50 26.89 -61.70
C GLU A 406 -12.83 26.10 -60.56
N ASP A 407 -12.85 24.77 -60.58
CA ASP A 407 -12.01 23.93 -59.77
C ASP A 407 -10.72 23.62 -60.56
N ALA A 408 -9.65 24.12 -60.02
CA ALA A 408 -8.31 23.76 -60.48
C ALA A 408 -8.19 22.23 -60.39
N ASP A 409 -7.81 21.59 -61.50
CA ASP A 409 -7.44 20.17 -61.57
C ASP A 409 -6.32 19.86 -60.59
N GLU A 410 -6.66 19.50 -59.32
CA GLU A 410 -5.71 18.86 -58.41
C GLU A 410 -5.50 17.43 -58.92
N GLU A 411 -4.33 17.22 -59.53
CA GLU A 411 -3.87 15.90 -59.92
C GLU A 411 -3.79 15.02 -58.65
N GLU A 412 -4.68 14.05 -58.52
CA GLU A 412 -4.61 13.05 -57.44
C GLU A 412 -3.33 12.23 -57.62
N THR A 413 -2.41 12.37 -56.59
CA THR A 413 -1.19 11.55 -56.56
C THR A 413 -1.37 10.49 -55.44
N LYS A 414 -0.94 9.25 -55.75
CA LYS A 414 -0.88 8.14 -54.81
C LYS A 414 0.57 7.91 -54.41
N THR A 415 0.82 7.89 -53.09
CA THR A 415 2.12 7.52 -52.55
C THR A 415 2.32 6.01 -52.60
N VAL A 416 3.35 5.57 -53.33
CA VAL A 416 3.74 4.16 -53.42
C VAL A 416 5.08 3.97 -52.71
N THR A 417 5.11 3.00 -51.78
CA THR A 417 6.32 2.62 -51.07
C THR A 417 6.85 1.28 -51.62
N THR A 418 8.10 1.28 -52.10
CA THR A 418 8.78 0.09 -52.62
C THR A 418 10.01 -0.20 -51.76
N TYR A 419 10.25 -1.44 -51.46
CA TYR A 419 11.37 -1.91 -50.68
C TYR A 419 12.39 -2.65 -51.54
N TYR A 420 13.68 -2.49 -51.25
CA TYR A 420 14.77 -3.07 -51.98
C TYR A 420 15.78 -3.75 -51.04
N VAL A 421 16.36 -4.87 -51.47
CA VAL A 421 17.54 -5.52 -50.87
C VAL A 421 18.61 -5.63 -51.91
N ASN A 422 19.78 -5.00 -51.73
CA ASN A 422 20.87 -4.93 -52.72
C ASN A 422 20.37 -4.48 -54.09
N ASP A 423 19.55 -3.43 -54.13
CA ASP A 423 18.93 -2.85 -55.35
C ASP A 423 17.96 -3.80 -56.12
N GLN A 424 17.56 -4.91 -55.51
CA GLN A 424 16.49 -5.78 -56.00
C GLN A 424 15.21 -5.51 -55.20
N GLU A 425 14.08 -5.37 -55.93
CA GLU A 425 12.79 -5.20 -55.27
C GLU A 425 12.46 -6.39 -54.36
N ALA A 426 12.05 -6.12 -53.18
CA ALA A 426 11.75 -7.10 -52.12
C ALA A 426 10.26 -7.13 -51.82
N ASP A 427 9.78 -8.29 -51.41
CA ASP A 427 8.44 -8.45 -50.86
C ASP A 427 8.24 -7.60 -49.62
N SER A 428 7.17 -6.79 -49.60
CA SER A 428 6.92 -5.81 -48.57
C SER A 428 6.70 -6.44 -47.18
N ASP A 429 6.06 -7.62 -47.14
CA ASP A 429 5.76 -8.29 -45.86
C ASP A 429 7.03 -8.91 -45.27
N ALA A 430 7.84 -9.55 -46.14
CA ALA A 430 9.13 -10.11 -45.74
C ALA A 430 10.12 -9.02 -45.27
N PHE A 431 10.18 -7.88 -46.00
CA PHE A 431 11.01 -6.73 -45.61
C PHE A 431 10.59 -6.17 -44.26
N ASN A 432 9.28 -5.92 -44.04
CA ASN A 432 8.75 -5.43 -42.81
C ASN A 432 8.97 -6.38 -41.63
N ALA A 433 8.83 -7.69 -41.84
CA ALA A 433 9.09 -8.73 -40.85
C ALA A 433 10.56 -8.72 -40.40
N PHE A 434 11.48 -8.66 -41.37
CA PHE A 434 12.91 -8.59 -41.09
C PHE A 434 13.30 -7.30 -40.40
N TYR A 435 12.79 -6.14 -40.87
CA TYR A 435 13.04 -4.84 -40.23
C TYR A 435 12.57 -4.81 -38.75
N ARG A 436 11.36 -5.33 -38.48
CA ARG A 436 10.87 -5.41 -37.09
C ARG A 436 11.76 -6.31 -36.23
N ALA A 437 12.24 -7.41 -36.77
CA ALA A 437 13.16 -8.30 -36.06
C ALA A 437 14.51 -7.60 -35.79
N ALA A 438 15.04 -6.85 -36.74
CA ALA A 438 16.28 -6.07 -36.59
C ALA A 438 16.12 -4.87 -35.63
N ALA A 439 15.01 -4.14 -35.73
CA ALA A 439 14.71 -3.02 -34.85
C ALA A 439 14.34 -3.46 -33.42
N GLY A 440 13.89 -4.70 -33.22
CA GLY A 440 13.58 -5.28 -31.91
C GLY A 440 14.74 -6.02 -31.26
N MET A 441 15.95 -5.95 -31.82
CA MET A 441 17.13 -6.55 -31.17
C MET A 441 17.50 -5.79 -29.90
N THR A 442 17.84 -6.56 -28.87
CA THR A 442 18.38 -6.03 -27.60
C THR A 442 19.83 -6.49 -27.45
N CYS A 443 20.65 -5.68 -26.81
CA CYS A 443 22.06 -5.99 -26.53
C CYS A 443 22.19 -6.91 -25.32
#